data_11387ae76c12930a8deab4f7ce8de9c4
#
_entry.id   11387ae76c12930a8deab4f7ce8de9c4
#
_cell.length_a   1.000
_cell.length_b   1.000
_cell.length_c   1.000
_cell.angle_alpha   90.00
_cell.angle_beta   90.00
_cell.angle_gamma   90.00
#
_symmetry.space_group_name_H-M   'P 1'
#
loop_
_entity.id
_entity.type
_entity.pdbx_description
1 polymer ?
#
loop_
_entity_poly.entity_id
_entity_poly.type
_entity_poly.pdbx_seq_one_letter_code
_entity_poly.pdbx_strand_id
1 'polypeptide(L)'
;VEFANQQEIMQLKEAVSGSMISPFDIEESEGILRQLIHYMHPNGLYLGKDEVEPVSKFPMVKQQSVIFIRKRSEALLKEDLQSTIEYLEEGGRIPKTIQAIIDVDGLRQSQDELKDWVGIGEQLLFPLPANEEQKDIARRLANNVAVTVQGPPGTGKSHTIVNLIAHLLAHGKRVLVTSEKDKALRVLIDKLPEEIQSLCVSFLGGDRQSLAQIEQSIRMISEGLATYDTKLLDKEIQVLSRQLDMVRRQMSITKNNIVRFKELD
;
A
#
# COMPACT_ATOMS: atom_id res chain seq x y z
N VAL A 1 -38.02 8.79 -9.33
CA VAL A 1 -38.65 8.94 -8.02
C VAL A 1 -38.49 10.41 -7.65
N GLU A 2 -39.57 11.19 -7.67
CA GLU A 2 -39.56 12.54 -7.12
C GLU A 2 -39.56 12.40 -5.60
N PHE A 3 -38.51 12.91 -4.95
CA PHE A 3 -38.41 12.94 -3.49
C PHE A 3 -39.38 13.99 -2.94
N ALA A 4 -40.17 13.64 -1.95
CA ALA A 4 -41.22 14.50 -1.40
C ALA A 4 -40.68 15.80 -0.80
N ASN A 5 -39.45 15.81 -0.23
CA ASN A 5 -38.88 16.95 0.49
C ASN A 5 -37.37 17.11 0.25
N GLN A 6 -36.99 17.68 -0.90
CA GLN A 6 -35.56 17.88 -1.25
C GLN A 6 -34.84 18.80 -0.24
N GLN A 7 -35.55 19.80 0.31
CA GLN A 7 -34.97 20.77 1.23
C GLN A 7 -34.60 20.15 2.58
N GLU A 8 -35.46 19.26 3.11
CA GLU A 8 -35.22 18.55 4.37
C GLU A 8 -34.10 17.50 4.22
N ILE A 9 -33.98 16.85 3.03
CA ILE A 9 -32.87 15.94 2.71
C ILE A 9 -31.54 16.72 2.67
N MET A 10 -31.51 17.94 2.12
CA MET A 10 -30.32 18.78 2.13
C MET A 10 -29.93 19.20 3.56
N GLN A 11 -30.87 19.59 4.39
CA GLN A 11 -30.61 19.93 5.79
C GLN A 11 -30.08 18.73 6.57
N LEU A 12 -30.65 17.52 6.35
CA LEU A 12 -30.15 16.32 6.98
C LEU A 12 -28.72 15.99 6.52
N LYS A 13 -28.43 16.17 5.23
CA LYS A 13 -27.09 16.00 4.70
C LYS A 13 -26.07 16.95 5.34
N GLU A 14 -26.43 18.21 5.52
CA GLU A 14 -25.58 19.21 6.20
C GLU A 14 -25.37 18.85 7.66
N ALA A 15 -26.43 18.43 8.37
CA ALA A 15 -26.34 18.01 9.76
C ALA A 15 -25.44 16.78 9.95
N VAL A 16 -25.56 15.79 9.06
CA VAL A 16 -24.71 14.57 9.07
C VAL A 16 -23.27 14.90 8.71
N SER A 17 -23.04 15.81 7.76
CA SER A 17 -21.69 16.22 7.35
C SER A 17 -20.97 17.05 8.42
N GLY A 18 -21.70 17.76 9.27
CA GLY A 18 -21.16 18.55 10.38
C GLY A 18 -21.03 17.80 11.70
N SER A 19 -21.56 16.58 11.80
CA SER A 19 -21.52 15.77 13.01
C SER A 19 -20.48 14.66 12.85
N MET A 20 -19.68 14.40 13.90
CA MET A 20 -18.77 13.24 13.98
C MET A 20 -19.56 11.97 14.33
N ILE A 21 -20.56 11.62 13.53
CA ILE A 21 -21.35 10.41 13.76
C ILE A 21 -20.51 9.20 13.39
N SER A 22 -20.26 8.35 14.36
CA SER A 22 -19.57 7.09 14.11
C SER A 22 -20.51 6.13 13.36
N PRO A 23 -20.11 5.59 12.21
CA PRO A 23 -20.89 4.56 11.51
C PRO A 23 -21.03 3.27 12.32
N PHE A 24 -20.29 3.13 13.41
CA PHE A 24 -20.35 2.01 14.35
C PHE A 24 -21.31 2.26 15.52
N ASP A 25 -21.79 3.49 15.70
CA ASP A 25 -22.85 3.80 16.64
C ASP A 25 -24.21 3.47 16.00
N ILE A 26 -24.77 2.34 16.45
CA ILE A 26 -25.98 1.79 15.85
C ILE A 26 -27.19 2.66 16.16
N GLU A 27 -27.31 3.20 17.37
CA GLU A 27 -28.48 3.97 17.80
C GLU A 27 -28.55 5.32 17.10
N GLU A 28 -27.42 6.02 17.01
CA GLU A 28 -27.32 7.30 16.30
C GLU A 28 -27.54 7.15 14.79
N SER A 29 -26.94 6.13 14.20
CA SER A 29 -27.10 5.79 12.77
C SER A 29 -28.55 5.42 12.44
N GLU A 30 -29.23 4.69 13.31
CA GLU A 30 -30.64 4.31 13.15
C GLU A 30 -31.54 5.55 13.12
N GLY A 31 -31.34 6.50 14.03
CA GLY A 31 -32.10 7.75 14.08
C GLY A 31 -32.02 8.53 12.77
N ILE A 32 -30.84 8.65 12.21
CA ILE A 32 -30.60 9.34 10.93
C ILE A 32 -31.26 8.60 9.76
N LEU A 33 -31.11 7.28 9.69
CA LEU A 33 -31.67 6.48 8.61
C LEU A 33 -33.21 6.51 8.62
N ARG A 34 -33.81 6.55 9.82
CA ARG A 34 -35.28 6.70 9.98
C ARG A 34 -35.75 8.08 9.53
N GLN A 35 -35.03 9.14 9.87
CA GLN A 35 -35.35 10.48 9.37
C GLN A 35 -35.20 10.57 7.86
N LEU A 36 -34.13 10.03 7.30
CA LEU A 36 -33.88 10.02 5.86
C LEU A 36 -35.03 9.38 5.11
N ILE A 37 -35.45 8.17 5.51
CA ILE A 37 -36.51 7.46 4.81
C ILE A 37 -37.88 8.17 4.93
N HIS A 38 -38.15 8.80 6.07
CA HIS A 38 -39.36 9.58 6.28
C HIS A 38 -39.41 10.83 5.38
N TYR A 39 -38.27 11.53 5.20
CA TYR A 39 -38.15 12.65 4.28
C TYR A 39 -38.25 12.23 2.80
N MET A 40 -37.78 11.03 2.48
CA MET A 40 -37.90 10.50 1.12
C MET A 40 -39.33 10.11 0.76
N HIS A 41 -40.06 9.49 1.69
CA HIS A 41 -41.43 9.05 1.46
C HIS A 41 -42.18 8.79 2.78
N PRO A 42 -43.43 9.29 2.95
CA PRO A 42 -44.22 9.11 4.18
C PRO A 42 -44.43 7.63 4.58
N ASN A 43 -44.54 6.75 3.60
CA ASN A 43 -44.71 5.30 3.80
C ASN A 43 -43.39 4.52 3.57
N GLY A 44 -42.26 5.18 3.66
CA GLY A 44 -40.94 4.55 3.55
C GLY A 44 -40.66 3.63 4.73
N LEU A 45 -39.95 2.54 4.48
CA LEU A 45 -39.66 1.51 5.48
C LEU A 45 -38.19 1.56 5.89
N TYR A 46 -37.94 1.59 7.20
CA TYR A 46 -36.63 1.35 7.75
C TYR A 46 -36.50 -0.13 8.13
N LEU A 47 -35.38 -0.73 7.79
CA LEU A 47 -35.03 -2.12 8.11
C LEU A 47 -33.76 -2.14 8.95
N GLY A 48 -33.79 -2.83 10.06
CA GLY A 48 -32.62 -3.12 10.88
C GLY A 48 -31.64 -4.06 10.17
N LYS A 49 -30.45 -4.22 10.76
CA LYS A 49 -29.37 -5.01 10.17
C LYS A 49 -29.75 -6.44 9.81
N ASP A 50 -30.51 -7.09 10.68
CA ASP A 50 -30.87 -8.51 10.55
C ASP A 50 -32.28 -8.74 10.02
N GLU A 51 -32.99 -7.68 9.65
CA GLU A 51 -34.34 -7.79 9.12
C GLU A 51 -34.35 -8.22 7.63
N VAL A 52 -35.30 -9.10 7.33
CA VAL A 52 -35.51 -9.58 5.95
C VAL A 52 -36.28 -8.52 5.15
N GLU A 53 -35.82 -8.28 3.94
CA GLU A 53 -36.45 -7.30 3.06
C GLU A 53 -37.86 -7.76 2.60
N PRO A 54 -38.91 -7.04 3.01
CA PRO A 54 -40.25 -7.35 2.57
C PRO A 54 -40.45 -6.89 1.10
N VAL A 55 -41.38 -7.56 0.39
CA VAL A 55 -41.79 -7.07 -0.91
C VAL A 55 -42.62 -5.80 -0.70
N SER A 56 -42.09 -4.65 -1.07
CA SER A 56 -42.73 -3.34 -0.89
C SER A 56 -42.72 -2.51 -2.16
N LYS A 57 -43.76 -1.70 -2.35
CA LYS A 57 -43.82 -0.70 -3.42
C LYS A 57 -43.20 0.63 -2.96
N PHE A 58 -42.91 0.78 -1.68
CA PHE A 58 -42.37 1.96 -1.09
C PHE A 58 -40.84 1.87 -0.96
N PRO A 59 -40.13 2.99 -0.96
CA PRO A 59 -38.70 2.99 -0.76
C PRO A 59 -38.33 2.44 0.63
N MET A 60 -37.20 1.73 0.69
CA MET A 60 -36.69 1.12 1.91
C MET A 60 -35.27 1.58 2.17
N VAL A 61 -34.94 1.79 3.42
CA VAL A 61 -33.57 2.04 3.90
C VAL A 61 -33.23 0.93 4.88
N LYS A 62 -32.12 0.24 4.62
CA LYS A 62 -31.62 -0.83 5.48
C LYS A 62 -30.34 -0.40 6.15
N GLN A 63 -30.24 -0.65 7.45
CA GLN A 63 -29.00 -0.46 8.17
C GLN A 63 -28.02 -1.58 7.83
N GLN A 64 -26.98 -1.23 7.10
CA GLN A 64 -25.96 -2.19 6.68
C GLN A 64 -24.59 -1.50 6.64
N SER A 65 -23.60 -2.14 7.23
CA SER A 65 -22.21 -1.72 7.08
C SER A 65 -21.68 -2.20 5.73
N VAL A 66 -21.30 -1.26 4.88
CA VAL A 66 -20.77 -1.56 3.54
C VAL A 66 -19.40 -0.94 3.41
N ILE A 67 -18.41 -1.74 3.03
CA ILE A 67 -17.10 -1.23 2.61
C ILE A 67 -17.14 -1.09 1.09
N PHE A 68 -16.92 0.11 0.61
CA PHE A 68 -16.87 0.37 -0.83
C PHE A 68 -15.72 1.29 -1.19
N ILE A 69 -15.25 1.14 -2.42
CA ILE A 69 -14.22 1.98 -2.99
C ILE A 69 -14.89 3.00 -3.89
N ARG A 70 -14.63 4.28 -3.63
CA ARG A 70 -15.15 5.40 -4.40
C ARG A 70 -13.99 6.17 -5.05
N LYS A 71 -14.17 6.56 -6.31
CA LYS A 71 -13.24 7.48 -6.97
C LYS A 71 -13.24 8.79 -6.17
N ARG A 72 -12.04 9.26 -5.80
CA ARG A 72 -11.87 10.48 -5.03
C ARG A 72 -12.35 11.68 -5.84
N SER A 73 -13.26 12.47 -5.31
CA SER A 73 -13.70 13.73 -5.92
C SER A 73 -12.75 14.86 -5.52
N GLU A 74 -12.72 15.94 -6.30
CA GLU A 74 -11.93 17.14 -5.97
C GLU A 74 -12.33 17.74 -4.60
N ALA A 75 -13.61 17.65 -4.24
CA ALA A 75 -14.09 18.09 -2.93
C ALA A 75 -13.45 17.31 -1.78
N LEU A 76 -13.36 15.97 -1.89
CA LEU A 76 -12.69 15.13 -0.88
C LEU A 76 -11.20 15.43 -0.79
N LEU A 77 -10.55 15.69 -1.93
CA LEU A 77 -9.15 16.08 -1.93
C LEU A 77 -8.94 17.40 -1.17
N LYS A 78 -9.85 18.36 -1.35
CA LYS A 78 -9.82 19.64 -0.65
C LYS A 78 -10.00 19.45 0.86
N GLU A 79 -10.93 18.63 1.29
CA GLU A 79 -11.15 18.28 2.70
C GLU A 79 -9.91 17.64 3.34
N ASP A 80 -9.28 16.67 2.64
CA ASP A 80 -8.06 16.04 3.13
C ASP A 80 -6.88 17.01 3.23
N LEU A 81 -6.74 17.91 2.25
CA LEU A 81 -5.72 18.97 2.31
C LEU A 81 -5.97 19.92 3.46
N GLN A 82 -7.21 20.31 3.67
CA GLN A 82 -7.60 21.18 4.78
C GLN A 82 -7.29 20.53 6.13
N SER A 83 -7.69 19.27 6.33
CA SER A 83 -7.39 18.51 7.55
C SER A 83 -5.89 18.33 7.76
N THR A 84 -5.12 18.21 6.68
CA THR A 84 -3.65 18.12 6.75
C THR A 84 -3.06 19.46 7.21
N ILE A 85 -3.57 20.58 6.71
CA ILE A 85 -3.14 21.92 7.11
C ILE A 85 -3.44 22.14 8.59
N GLU A 86 -4.65 21.85 9.03
CA GLU A 86 -5.07 21.97 10.44
C GLU A 86 -4.19 21.13 11.36
N TYR A 87 -3.91 19.86 10.98
CA TYR A 87 -3.00 18.99 11.71
C TYR A 87 -1.58 19.61 11.86
N LEU A 88 -1.08 20.25 10.81
CA LEU A 88 0.24 20.88 10.82
C LEU A 88 0.26 22.17 11.65
N GLU A 89 -0.82 22.99 11.58
CA GLU A 89 -0.98 24.21 12.39
C GLU A 89 -1.09 23.91 13.89
N GLU A 90 -1.68 22.77 14.26
CA GLU A 90 -1.73 22.27 15.62
C GLU A 90 -0.38 21.68 16.12
N GLY A 91 0.66 21.75 15.33
CA GLY A 91 2.00 21.23 15.66
C GLY A 91 2.19 19.76 15.31
N GLY A 92 1.40 19.24 14.40
CA GLY A 92 1.50 17.90 13.87
C GLY A 92 2.87 17.60 13.27
N ARG A 93 3.32 16.34 13.40
CA ARG A 93 4.66 15.92 12.99
C ARG A 93 4.73 15.69 11.48
N ILE A 94 5.58 16.44 10.79
CA ILE A 94 5.89 16.21 9.38
C ILE A 94 6.75 14.95 9.23
N PRO A 95 6.39 13.96 8.38
CA PRO A 95 7.25 12.83 8.09
C PRO A 95 8.61 13.27 7.55
N LYS A 96 9.69 12.65 8.02
CA LYS A 96 11.08 13.02 7.65
C LYS A 96 11.33 12.96 6.14
N THR A 97 10.68 12.04 5.43
CA THR A 97 10.78 11.95 3.98
C THR A 97 10.22 13.18 3.27
N ILE A 98 9.16 13.81 3.81
CA ILE A 98 8.60 15.06 3.30
C ILE A 98 9.53 16.23 3.69
N GLN A 99 10.03 16.24 4.92
CA GLN A 99 11.04 17.23 5.34
C GLN A 99 12.26 17.20 4.42
N ALA A 100 12.75 16.00 4.05
CA ALA A 100 13.87 15.83 3.13
C ALA A 100 13.67 16.43 1.74
N ILE A 101 12.43 16.56 1.28
CA ILE A 101 12.12 17.18 0.00
C ILE A 101 12.09 18.71 0.10
N ILE A 102 11.68 19.23 1.26
CA ILE A 102 11.46 20.66 1.50
C ILE A 102 12.73 21.35 2.02
N ASP A 103 13.46 20.68 2.91
CA ASP A 103 14.64 21.23 3.60
C ASP A 103 15.91 20.51 3.11
N VAL A 104 16.57 21.11 2.13
CA VAL A 104 17.78 20.56 1.49
C VAL A 104 18.98 20.57 2.48
N ASP A 105 18.99 21.42 3.50
CA ASP A 105 20.12 21.63 4.40
C ASP A 105 19.97 20.96 5.78
N GLY A 106 18.79 20.48 6.15
CA GLY A 106 18.42 20.14 7.54
C GLY A 106 18.52 18.67 7.95
N LEU A 107 18.64 17.72 7.01
CA LEU A 107 18.53 16.30 7.35
C LEU A 107 19.89 15.65 7.65
N ARG A 108 20.40 15.94 8.82
CA ARG A 108 21.32 15.00 9.47
C ARG A 108 20.49 13.90 10.14
N GLN A 109 20.56 12.70 9.56
CA GLN A 109 19.92 11.51 10.16
C GLN A 109 20.44 11.30 11.58
N SER A 110 19.54 11.06 12.52
CA SER A 110 19.94 10.53 13.81
C SER A 110 20.45 9.10 13.62
N GLN A 111 21.60 8.77 14.20
CA GLN A 111 22.20 7.42 14.12
C GLN A 111 21.28 6.29 14.59
N ASP A 112 20.29 6.60 15.42
CA ASP A 112 19.34 5.61 15.93
C ASP A 112 18.33 5.10 14.90
N GLU A 113 17.99 5.92 13.92
CA GLU A 113 17.03 5.52 12.84
C GLU A 113 17.71 4.69 11.75
N LEU A 114 19.01 4.79 11.61
CA LEU A 114 19.79 3.97 10.67
C LEU A 114 19.96 2.54 11.14
N LYS A 115 19.83 2.25 12.44
CA LYS A 115 20.01 0.90 12.99
C LYS A 115 19.09 -0.12 12.35
N ASP A 116 17.84 0.25 12.04
CA ASP A 116 16.85 -0.63 11.39
C ASP A 116 17.15 -0.89 9.91
N TRP A 117 18.10 -0.17 9.33
CA TRP A 117 18.46 -0.22 7.92
C TRP A 117 19.88 -0.75 7.65
N VAL A 118 20.71 -0.91 8.69
CA VAL A 118 22.13 -1.29 8.56
C VAL A 118 22.32 -2.59 7.75
N GLY A 119 21.48 -3.60 7.95
CA GLY A 119 21.61 -4.86 7.22
C GLY A 119 21.18 -4.82 5.75
N ILE A 120 20.39 -3.82 5.37
CA ILE A 120 19.78 -3.73 4.03
C ILE A 120 20.82 -3.49 2.93
N GLY A 121 21.90 -2.78 3.22
CA GLY A 121 22.95 -2.47 2.24
C GLY A 121 24.02 -3.55 2.07
N GLU A 122 24.14 -4.48 3.02
CA GLU A 122 25.23 -5.46 3.04
C GLU A 122 24.97 -6.68 2.16
N GLN A 123 23.82 -7.31 2.32
CA GLN A 123 23.44 -8.50 1.56
C GLN A 123 22.26 -8.20 0.63
N LEU A 124 22.53 -7.95 -0.64
CA LEU A 124 21.50 -7.69 -1.62
C LEU A 124 20.80 -8.98 -2.05
N LEU A 125 19.49 -9.06 -1.83
CA LEU A 125 18.62 -10.17 -2.19
C LEU A 125 17.78 -9.76 -3.42
N PHE A 126 18.41 -9.81 -4.60
CA PHE A 126 17.82 -9.40 -5.85
C PHE A 126 17.42 -10.63 -6.67
N PRO A 127 16.12 -10.82 -6.98
CA PRO A 127 15.67 -11.96 -7.81
C PRO A 127 16.02 -11.79 -9.29
N LEU A 128 16.17 -10.55 -9.78
CA LEU A 128 16.51 -10.27 -11.16
C LEU A 128 17.98 -9.82 -11.30
N PRO A 129 18.62 -10.08 -12.45
CA PRO A 129 19.96 -9.57 -12.71
C PRO A 129 20.03 -8.05 -12.57
N ALA A 130 21.12 -7.54 -11.97
CA ALA A 130 21.35 -6.12 -11.75
C ALA A 130 22.81 -5.77 -11.98
N ASN A 131 23.04 -4.58 -12.55
CA ASN A 131 24.36 -3.98 -12.67
C ASN A 131 24.78 -3.29 -11.36
N GLU A 132 26.02 -2.78 -11.29
CA GLU A 132 26.52 -2.17 -10.06
C GLU A 132 25.80 -0.85 -9.72
N GLU A 133 25.41 -0.05 -10.71
CA GLU A 133 24.64 1.18 -10.49
C GLU A 133 23.27 0.87 -9.85
N GLN A 134 22.60 -0.18 -10.30
CA GLN A 134 21.32 -0.61 -9.74
C GLN A 134 21.48 -1.16 -8.31
N LYS A 135 22.57 -1.88 -8.02
CA LYS A 135 22.91 -2.34 -6.67
C LYS A 135 23.24 -1.18 -5.74
N ASP A 136 23.91 -0.15 -6.27
CA ASP A 136 24.28 1.04 -5.51
C ASP A 136 23.06 1.83 -5.02
N ILE A 137 21.93 1.78 -5.76
CA ILE A 137 20.67 2.37 -5.31
C ILE A 137 20.21 1.75 -3.98
N ALA A 138 20.28 0.42 -3.84
CA ALA A 138 19.90 -0.25 -2.58
C ALA A 138 20.88 0.08 -1.44
N ARG A 139 22.18 0.17 -1.72
CA ARG A 139 23.19 0.57 -0.74
C ARG A 139 22.98 2.01 -0.26
N ARG A 140 22.64 2.90 -1.19
CA ARG A 140 22.29 4.30 -0.84
C ARG A 140 21.02 4.38 -0.03
N LEU A 141 19.99 3.57 -0.38
CA LEU A 141 18.74 3.54 0.35
C LEU A 141 18.93 3.09 1.80
N ALA A 142 19.89 2.20 2.06
CA ALA A 142 20.22 1.75 3.42
C ALA A 142 20.81 2.87 4.30
N ASN A 143 21.38 3.91 3.70
CA ASN A 143 22.10 4.98 4.40
C ASN A 143 21.44 6.36 4.26
N ASN A 144 20.32 6.46 3.55
CA ASN A 144 19.68 7.75 3.29
C ASN A 144 18.15 7.64 3.48
N VAL A 145 17.53 8.70 3.98
CA VAL A 145 16.06 8.81 4.16
C VAL A 145 15.34 8.72 2.83
N ALA A 146 15.93 9.24 1.77
CA ALA A 146 15.36 9.23 0.42
C ALA A 146 16.46 9.10 -0.63
N VAL A 147 16.14 8.40 -1.72
CA VAL A 147 17.02 8.27 -2.89
C VAL A 147 16.20 8.58 -4.14
N THR A 148 16.64 9.55 -4.92
CA THR A 148 16.06 9.88 -6.22
C THR A 148 16.80 9.13 -7.31
N VAL A 149 16.06 8.40 -8.16
CA VAL A 149 16.61 7.63 -9.27
C VAL A 149 16.08 8.17 -10.58
N GLN A 150 16.99 8.67 -11.42
CA GLN A 150 16.68 9.11 -12.77
C GLN A 150 17.35 8.18 -13.78
N GLY A 151 16.65 7.83 -14.84
CA GLY A 151 17.21 7.01 -15.90
C GLY A 151 16.38 7.12 -17.18
N PRO A 152 17.02 7.14 -18.36
CA PRO A 152 16.34 7.11 -19.64
C PRO A 152 15.48 5.86 -19.84
N PRO A 153 14.59 5.81 -20.83
CA PRO A 153 13.93 4.57 -21.24
C PRO A 153 14.95 3.46 -21.56
N GLY A 154 14.65 2.22 -21.16
CA GLY A 154 15.52 1.07 -21.43
C GLY A 154 16.63 0.80 -20.40
N THR A 155 16.86 1.65 -19.41
CA THR A 155 17.92 1.47 -18.38
C THR A 155 17.59 0.44 -17.30
N GLY A 156 16.47 -0.27 -17.40
CA GLY A 156 16.10 -1.30 -16.43
C GLY A 156 15.43 -0.78 -15.15
N LYS A 157 14.86 0.45 -15.15
CA LYS A 157 14.18 1.01 -13.97
C LYS A 157 13.16 0.06 -13.34
N SER A 158 12.32 -0.58 -14.15
CA SER A 158 11.33 -1.54 -13.64
C SER A 158 11.98 -2.75 -12.98
N HIS A 159 13.09 -3.26 -13.51
CA HIS A 159 13.86 -4.35 -12.88
C HIS A 159 14.47 -3.91 -11.55
N THR A 160 14.98 -2.68 -11.49
CA THR A 160 15.51 -2.11 -10.24
C THR A 160 14.41 -1.99 -9.19
N ILE A 161 13.22 -1.51 -9.55
CA ILE A 161 12.09 -1.40 -8.62
C ILE A 161 11.66 -2.78 -8.11
N VAL A 162 11.54 -3.78 -9.00
CA VAL A 162 11.20 -5.16 -8.62
C VAL A 162 12.24 -5.75 -7.66
N ASN A 163 13.53 -5.55 -7.95
CA ASN A 163 14.60 -5.99 -7.06
C ASN A 163 14.55 -5.30 -5.70
N LEU A 164 14.26 -3.99 -5.65
CA LEU A 164 14.11 -3.27 -4.40
C LEU A 164 12.89 -3.73 -3.59
N ILE A 165 11.76 -3.97 -4.24
CA ILE A 165 10.56 -4.52 -3.58
C ILE A 165 10.90 -5.86 -2.93
N ALA A 166 11.44 -6.80 -3.69
CA ALA A 166 11.79 -8.13 -3.19
C ALA A 166 12.81 -8.06 -2.04
N HIS A 167 13.82 -7.24 -2.20
CA HIS A 167 14.88 -7.02 -1.22
C HIS A 167 14.34 -6.45 0.09
N LEU A 168 13.51 -5.41 0.02
CA LEU A 168 12.92 -4.78 1.21
C LEU A 168 11.94 -5.71 1.92
N LEU A 169 11.13 -6.47 1.19
CA LEU A 169 10.24 -7.49 1.76
C LEU A 169 11.03 -8.58 2.48
N ALA A 170 12.13 -9.07 1.89
CA ALA A 170 13.01 -10.06 2.52
C ALA A 170 13.65 -9.55 3.83
N HIS A 171 13.76 -8.24 4.00
CA HIS A 171 14.20 -7.60 5.25
C HIS A 171 13.02 -7.17 6.16
N GLY A 172 11.83 -7.73 5.95
CA GLY A 172 10.65 -7.48 6.77
C GLY A 172 10.07 -6.06 6.64
N LYS A 173 10.41 -5.32 5.59
CA LYS A 173 9.89 -3.97 5.36
C LYS A 173 8.57 -4.03 4.61
N ARG A 174 7.64 -3.13 4.95
CA ARG A 174 6.41 -2.90 4.18
C ARG A 174 6.70 -1.89 3.07
N VAL A 175 6.31 -2.22 1.85
CA VAL A 175 6.63 -1.41 0.66
C VAL A 175 5.34 -0.88 0.06
N LEU A 176 5.23 0.43 -0.07
CA LEU A 176 4.16 1.09 -0.83
C LEU A 176 4.72 1.57 -2.16
N VAL A 177 4.10 1.14 -3.25
CA VAL A 177 4.45 1.58 -4.61
C VAL A 177 3.32 2.40 -5.19
N THR A 178 3.60 3.62 -5.59
CA THR A 178 2.63 4.51 -6.22
C THR A 178 3.08 4.89 -7.62
N SER A 179 2.13 5.11 -8.52
CA SER A 179 2.37 5.58 -9.88
C SER A 179 1.19 6.41 -10.36
N GLU A 180 1.46 7.37 -11.23
CA GLU A 180 0.42 8.14 -11.91
C GLU A 180 -0.44 7.26 -12.83
N LYS A 181 0.15 6.19 -13.40
CA LYS A 181 -0.52 5.31 -14.37
C LYS A 181 -0.59 3.87 -13.87
N ASP A 182 -1.80 3.32 -13.83
CA ASP A 182 -2.05 1.92 -13.45
C ASP A 182 -1.25 0.92 -14.28
N LYS A 183 -1.04 1.19 -15.56
CA LYS A 183 -0.24 0.35 -16.46
C LYS A 183 1.19 0.11 -15.95
N ALA A 184 1.79 1.11 -15.32
CA ALA A 184 3.14 0.98 -14.78
C ALA A 184 3.17 0.01 -13.58
N LEU A 185 2.15 0.06 -12.71
CA LEU A 185 2.02 -0.85 -11.58
C LEU A 185 1.77 -2.29 -12.04
N ARG A 186 0.91 -2.51 -13.06
CA ARG A 186 0.70 -3.85 -13.65
C ARG A 186 2.00 -4.46 -14.16
N VAL A 187 2.80 -3.69 -14.91
CA VAL A 187 4.10 -4.14 -15.41
C VAL A 187 5.06 -4.51 -14.28
N LEU A 188 5.00 -3.84 -13.14
CA LEU A 188 5.83 -4.21 -11.97
C LEU A 188 5.35 -5.51 -11.35
N ILE A 189 4.04 -5.70 -11.17
CA ILE A 189 3.46 -6.92 -10.62
C ILE A 189 3.83 -8.13 -11.50
N ASP A 190 3.65 -8.02 -12.82
CA ASP A 190 3.97 -9.09 -13.78
C ASP A 190 5.45 -9.50 -13.77
N LYS A 191 6.33 -8.64 -13.30
CA LYS A 191 7.78 -8.90 -13.20
C LYS A 191 8.22 -9.43 -11.84
N LEU A 192 7.38 -9.33 -10.82
CA LEU A 192 7.68 -9.91 -9.52
C LEU A 192 7.67 -11.45 -9.60
N PRO A 193 8.53 -12.15 -8.86
CA PRO A 193 8.40 -13.59 -8.66
C PRO A 193 7.02 -13.96 -8.12
N GLU A 194 6.48 -15.11 -8.54
CA GLU A 194 5.13 -15.55 -8.19
C GLU A 194 4.91 -15.62 -6.68
N GLU A 195 5.92 -16.02 -5.94
CA GLU A 195 5.91 -16.11 -4.47
C GLU A 195 5.72 -14.73 -3.83
N ILE A 196 6.29 -13.69 -4.42
CA ILE A 196 6.17 -12.30 -3.94
C ILE A 196 4.87 -11.66 -4.43
N GLN A 197 4.39 -12.03 -5.63
CA GLN A 197 3.10 -11.53 -6.14
C GLN A 197 1.95 -11.83 -5.17
N SER A 198 1.99 -13.00 -4.52
CA SER A 198 0.98 -13.41 -3.53
C SER A 198 0.90 -12.49 -2.31
N LEU A 199 1.99 -11.77 -1.99
CA LEU A 199 2.07 -10.81 -0.89
C LEU A 199 1.65 -9.38 -1.30
N CYS A 200 1.37 -9.16 -2.59
CA CYS A 200 1.04 -7.85 -3.11
C CYS A 200 -0.47 -7.61 -3.06
N VAL A 201 -0.86 -6.56 -2.35
CA VAL A 201 -2.21 -6.02 -2.41
C VAL A 201 -2.21 -4.88 -3.43
N SER A 202 -2.81 -5.08 -4.61
CA SER A 202 -2.83 -4.09 -5.66
C SER A 202 -4.18 -3.38 -5.74
N PHE A 203 -4.13 -2.07 -5.88
CA PHE A 203 -5.28 -1.21 -6.08
C PHE A 203 -5.13 -0.48 -7.43
N LEU A 204 -5.63 -1.10 -8.49
CA LEU A 204 -5.47 -0.64 -9.86
C LEU A 204 -6.84 -0.24 -10.45
N GLY A 205 -7.32 0.94 -10.05
CA GLY A 205 -8.64 1.42 -10.48
C GLY A 205 -9.77 1.00 -9.55
N GLY A 206 -10.98 1.49 -9.83
CA GLY A 206 -12.19 1.26 -9.02
C GLY A 206 -13.16 0.24 -9.61
N ASP A 207 -12.71 -0.70 -10.42
CA ASP A 207 -13.53 -1.70 -11.05
C ASP A 207 -13.69 -2.97 -10.18
N ARG A 208 -14.67 -3.80 -10.52
CA ARG A 208 -14.96 -5.07 -9.80
C ARG A 208 -13.76 -6.03 -9.82
N GLN A 209 -12.94 -5.95 -10.85
CA GLN A 209 -11.77 -6.82 -11.01
C GLN A 209 -10.68 -6.48 -9.99
N SER A 210 -10.48 -5.19 -9.70
CA SER A 210 -9.54 -4.74 -8.67
C SER A 210 -9.96 -5.18 -7.26
N LEU A 211 -11.25 -5.17 -6.96
CA LEU A 211 -11.79 -5.68 -5.69
C LEU A 211 -11.53 -7.18 -5.52
N ALA A 212 -11.81 -7.96 -6.56
CA ALA A 212 -11.57 -9.41 -6.53
C ALA A 212 -10.07 -9.74 -6.34
N GLN A 213 -9.18 -8.97 -6.93
CA GLN A 213 -7.73 -9.10 -6.73
C GLN A 213 -7.32 -8.82 -5.28
N ILE A 214 -7.89 -7.78 -4.66
CA ILE A 214 -7.64 -7.46 -3.24
C ILE A 214 -8.11 -8.61 -2.35
N GLU A 215 -9.33 -9.10 -2.55
CA GLU A 215 -9.88 -10.23 -1.77
C GLU A 215 -9.01 -11.48 -1.92
N GLN A 216 -8.57 -11.78 -3.13
CA GLN A 216 -7.67 -12.89 -3.39
C GLN A 216 -6.32 -12.73 -2.67
N SER A 217 -5.70 -11.56 -2.74
CA SER A 217 -4.44 -11.29 -2.06
C SER A 217 -4.56 -11.42 -0.54
N ILE A 218 -5.63 -10.87 0.05
CA ILE A 218 -5.88 -10.98 1.50
C ILE A 218 -6.08 -12.44 1.89
N ARG A 219 -6.83 -13.21 1.11
CA ARG A 219 -7.03 -14.65 1.36
C ARG A 219 -5.72 -15.41 1.34
N MET A 220 -4.90 -15.22 0.30
CA MET A 220 -3.60 -15.91 0.16
C MET A 220 -2.66 -15.56 1.31
N ILE A 221 -2.60 -14.32 1.74
CA ILE A 221 -1.79 -13.90 2.90
C ILE A 221 -2.31 -14.57 4.17
N SER A 222 -3.63 -14.59 4.39
CA SER A 222 -4.24 -15.20 5.58
C SER A 222 -4.03 -16.71 5.63
N GLU A 223 -4.20 -17.40 4.50
CA GLU A 223 -3.97 -18.85 4.38
C GLU A 223 -2.48 -19.18 4.57
N GLY A 224 -1.58 -18.37 4.01
CA GLY A 224 -0.14 -18.49 4.20
C GLY A 224 0.24 -18.38 5.68
N LEU A 225 -0.23 -17.36 6.38
CA LEU A 225 0.03 -17.17 7.81
C LEU A 225 -0.45 -18.33 8.69
N ALA A 226 -1.53 -19.00 8.28
CA ALA A 226 -2.07 -20.15 9.01
C ALA A 226 -1.30 -21.45 8.75
N THR A 227 -0.62 -21.57 7.61
CA THR A 227 -0.03 -22.83 7.14
C THR A 227 1.49 -22.91 7.34
N TYR A 228 2.18 -21.77 7.45
CA TYR A 228 3.63 -21.75 7.54
C TYR A 228 4.16 -22.15 8.92
N ASP A 229 4.99 -23.20 8.95
CA ASP A 229 5.81 -23.51 10.12
C ASP A 229 7.10 -22.65 10.09
N THR A 230 7.13 -21.63 10.95
CA THR A 230 8.26 -20.69 11.03
C THR A 230 9.60 -21.40 11.29
N LYS A 231 9.61 -22.49 12.08
CA LYS A 231 10.84 -23.23 12.37
C LYS A 231 11.38 -24.00 11.14
N LEU A 232 10.47 -24.47 10.30
CA LEU A 232 10.85 -25.15 9.05
C LEU A 232 11.43 -24.14 8.07
N LEU A 233 10.76 -23.00 7.92
CA LEU A 233 11.21 -21.89 7.06
C LEU A 233 12.57 -21.34 7.50
N ASP A 234 12.81 -21.16 8.80
CA ASP A 234 14.11 -20.72 9.31
C ASP A 234 15.25 -21.68 8.96
N LYS A 235 15.00 -22.99 9.04
CA LYS A 235 16.00 -24.00 8.62
C LYS A 235 16.28 -23.92 7.11
N GLU A 236 15.25 -23.77 6.31
CA GLU A 236 15.37 -23.66 4.86
C GLU A 236 16.13 -22.39 4.46
N ILE A 237 15.82 -21.25 5.08
CA ILE A 237 16.55 -19.99 4.90
C ILE A 237 18.04 -20.16 5.25
N GLN A 238 18.37 -20.85 6.34
CA GLN A 238 19.76 -21.11 6.72
C GLN A 238 20.49 -21.97 5.69
N VAL A 239 19.84 -23.00 5.14
CA VAL A 239 20.43 -23.85 4.11
C VAL A 239 20.69 -23.04 2.84
N LEU A 240 19.70 -22.31 2.37
CA LEU A 240 19.79 -21.48 1.17
C LEU A 240 20.84 -20.36 1.32
N SER A 241 20.93 -19.73 2.49
CA SER A 241 21.97 -18.72 2.78
C SER A 241 23.37 -19.29 2.69
N ARG A 242 23.61 -20.50 3.22
CA ARG A 242 24.92 -21.17 3.10
C ARG A 242 25.26 -21.52 1.63
N GLN A 243 24.28 -21.98 0.87
CA GLN A 243 24.46 -22.25 -0.55
C GLN A 243 24.80 -20.97 -1.33
N LEU A 244 24.09 -19.88 -1.06
CA LEU A 244 24.35 -18.59 -1.67
C LEU A 244 25.78 -18.10 -1.37
N ASP A 245 26.25 -18.22 -0.14
CA ASP A 245 27.61 -17.86 0.24
C ASP A 245 28.68 -18.71 -0.46
N MET A 246 28.45 -20.01 -0.61
CA MET A 246 29.34 -20.87 -1.38
C MET A 246 29.42 -20.44 -2.84
N VAL A 247 28.29 -20.18 -3.47
CA VAL A 247 28.25 -19.74 -4.89
C VAL A 247 28.95 -18.39 -5.05
N ARG A 248 28.73 -17.45 -4.16
CA ARG A 248 29.39 -16.14 -4.18
C ARG A 248 30.91 -16.26 -4.04
N ARG A 249 31.42 -17.11 -3.16
CA ARG A 249 32.86 -17.38 -3.03
C ARG A 249 33.42 -17.97 -4.32
N GLN A 250 32.72 -18.91 -4.94
CA GLN A 250 33.15 -19.52 -6.18
C GLN A 250 33.14 -18.52 -7.34
N MET A 251 32.13 -17.65 -7.43
CA MET A 251 32.09 -16.55 -8.40
C MET A 251 33.28 -15.59 -8.21
N SER A 252 33.64 -15.24 -6.97
CA SER A 252 34.75 -14.34 -6.66
C SER A 252 36.07 -14.95 -7.10
N ILE A 253 36.30 -16.23 -6.80
CA ILE A 253 37.50 -16.98 -7.24
C ILE A 253 37.59 -17.01 -8.77
N THR A 254 36.51 -17.35 -9.46
CA THR A 254 36.44 -17.36 -10.91
C THR A 254 36.72 -15.99 -11.52
N LYS A 255 36.13 -14.95 -10.97
CA LYS A 255 36.36 -13.55 -11.41
C LYS A 255 37.83 -13.15 -11.26
N ASN A 256 38.46 -13.50 -10.14
CA ASN A 256 39.89 -13.20 -9.90
C ASN A 256 40.79 -14.00 -10.89
N ASN A 257 40.45 -15.24 -11.19
CA ASN A 257 41.16 -16.00 -12.19
C ASN A 257 41.06 -15.40 -13.60
N ILE A 258 39.88 -14.93 -13.99
CA ILE A 258 39.69 -14.24 -15.28
C ILE A 258 40.51 -12.93 -15.34
N VAL A 259 40.57 -12.15 -14.25
CA VAL A 259 41.42 -10.95 -14.22
C VAL A 259 42.90 -11.34 -14.40
N ARG A 260 43.39 -12.34 -13.65
CA ARG A 260 44.77 -12.81 -13.79
C ARG A 260 45.12 -13.32 -15.21
N PHE A 261 44.20 -14.00 -15.87
CA PHE A 261 44.40 -14.41 -17.25
C PHE A 261 44.49 -13.23 -18.22
N LYS A 262 43.73 -12.16 -17.99
CA LYS A 262 43.78 -10.94 -18.81
C LYS A 262 45.03 -10.07 -18.58
N GLU A 263 45.72 -10.25 -17.45
CA GLU A 263 46.98 -9.57 -17.15
C GLU A 263 48.23 -10.35 -17.73
N LEU A 264 48.00 -11.56 -18.21
CA LEU A 264 49.06 -12.43 -18.79
C LEU A 264 49.11 -12.36 -20.31
N ASP A 265 48.10 -11.77 -20.97
CA ASP A 265 48.04 -11.41 -22.39
C ASP A 265 48.48 -9.97 -22.64
#